data_b2a951419e670da5d7bd4227be29507a
#
_entry.id   b2a951419e670da5d7bd4227be29507a
#
_cell.length_a   1.000
_cell.length_b   1.000
_cell.length_c   1.000
_cell.angle_alpha   90.00
_cell.angle_beta   90.00
_cell.angle_gamma   90.00
#
_symmetry.space_group_name_H-M   'P 1'
#
loop_
_entity.id
_entity.type
_entity.pdbx_description
1 polymer ?
#
loop_
_entity_poly.entity_id
_entity_poly.type
_entity_poly.pdbx_seq_one_letter_code
_entity_poly.pdbx_strand_id
1 'polypeptide(L)'
;MGSNENVNAWLDAAPDQVRETTQELLSQVEAMRDAQTIYPPQDDILNALAFTAPADVRVVILGQDPYHGPGQAMGLSFSVPAGCKLPPSLRNMYKEMAADLGCPMPESGDLTSWAAQGVLLLNTTLTVREHAAASHAKLGWRVLTDHVVRRCLEVPQPVAFLTWGKHAIDLVDGAWKAVEAGPATASLANKHVLKSTHPSPLSANRATATLPAFMGSRPYSQVNRILEEAGEQPIDWQSVLAG
;
A
#
# COMPACT_ATOMS: atom_id res chain seq x y z
N MET A 1 8.90 -13.52 -6.70
CA MET A 1 7.86 -14.09 -5.83
C MET A 1 8.08 -13.55 -4.44
N GLY A 2 6.99 -13.17 -3.74
CA GLY A 2 7.07 -12.82 -2.34
C GLY A 2 7.54 -14.01 -1.50
N SER A 3 8.17 -13.76 -0.35
CA SER A 3 8.70 -14.81 0.50
C SER A 3 8.03 -14.86 1.86
N ASN A 4 7.87 -16.04 2.42
CA ASN A 4 7.43 -16.22 3.80
C ASN A 4 8.43 -15.62 4.81
N GLU A 5 9.71 -15.55 4.45
CA GLU A 5 10.74 -14.91 5.28
C GLU A 5 10.43 -13.41 5.49
N ASN A 6 9.99 -12.72 4.42
CA ASN A 6 9.59 -11.32 4.54
C ASN A 6 8.37 -11.15 5.45
N VAL A 7 7.35 -12.03 5.31
CA VAL A 7 6.17 -12.00 6.21
C VAL A 7 6.59 -12.22 7.65
N ASN A 8 7.47 -13.20 7.90
CA ASN A 8 8.00 -13.46 9.24
C ASN A 8 8.74 -12.24 9.80
N ALA A 9 9.56 -11.54 8.99
CA ALA A 9 10.26 -10.34 9.44
C ALA A 9 9.32 -9.22 9.92
N TRP A 10 8.11 -9.11 9.37
CA TRP A 10 7.07 -8.22 9.87
C TRP A 10 6.46 -8.71 11.18
N LEU A 11 6.17 -10.03 11.27
CA LEU A 11 5.45 -10.62 12.39
C LEU A 11 6.36 -10.86 13.60
N ASP A 12 7.62 -11.25 13.40
CA ASP A 12 8.58 -11.49 14.49
C ASP A 12 8.88 -10.22 15.29
N ALA A 13 8.84 -9.05 14.62
CA ALA A 13 8.97 -7.76 15.28
C ALA A 13 7.67 -7.26 15.91
N ALA A 14 6.54 -7.97 15.70
CA ALA A 14 5.23 -7.56 16.18
C ALA A 14 4.97 -8.04 17.63
N PRO A 15 4.17 -7.28 18.42
CA PRO A 15 3.65 -7.78 19.69
C PRO A 15 2.87 -9.09 19.53
N ASP A 16 2.88 -9.94 20.56
CA ASP A 16 2.17 -11.23 20.55
C ASP A 16 0.72 -11.10 20.12
N GLN A 17 0.01 -10.12 20.65
CA GLN A 17 -1.38 -9.84 20.28
C GLN A 17 -1.56 -9.61 18.78
N VAL A 18 -0.63 -8.92 18.11
CA VAL A 18 -0.72 -8.68 16.65
C VAL A 18 -0.56 -10.00 15.90
N ARG A 19 0.39 -10.84 16.31
CA ARG A 19 0.63 -12.16 15.70
C ARG A 19 -0.57 -13.08 15.87
N GLU A 20 -1.06 -13.21 17.09
CA GLU A 20 -2.21 -14.05 17.45
C GLU A 20 -3.46 -13.61 16.67
N THR A 21 -3.80 -12.31 16.74
CA THR A 21 -4.94 -11.78 15.98
C THR A 21 -4.80 -11.99 14.48
N THR A 22 -3.59 -11.87 13.92
CA THR A 22 -3.36 -12.12 12.49
C THR A 22 -3.65 -13.57 12.13
N GLN A 23 -3.18 -14.54 12.93
CA GLN A 23 -3.44 -15.96 12.71
C GLN A 23 -4.92 -16.32 12.85
N GLU A 24 -5.59 -15.75 13.84
CA GLU A 24 -7.04 -15.91 14.04
C GLU A 24 -7.82 -15.38 12.84
N LEU A 25 -7.48 -14.20 12.33
CA LEU A 25 -8.11 -13.59 11.16
C LEU A 25 -7.91 -14.43 9.90
N LEU A 26 -6.70 -14.94 9.66
CA LEU A 26 -6.43 -15.82 8.52
C LEU A 26 -7.27 -17.11 8.59
N SER A 27 -7.34 -17.72 9.77
CA SER A 27 -8.15 -18.93 10.00
C SER A 27 -9.66 -18.64 9.87
N GLN A 28 -10.11 -17.50 10.39
CA GLN A 28 -11.50 -17.07 10.27
C GLN A 28 -11.91 -16.83 8.81
N VAL A 29 -11.08 -16.13 8.05
CA VAL A 29 -11.33 -15.86 6.63
C VAL A 29 -11.37 -17.15 5.83
N GLU A 30 -10.46 -18.10 6.11
CA GLU A 30 -10.47 -19.42 5.45
C GLU A 30 -11.77 -20.16 5.73
N ALA A 31 -12.23 -20.23 6.97
CA ALA A 31 -13.51 -20.87 7.33
C ALA A 31 -14.72 -20.16 6.69
N MET A 32 -14.65 -18.83 6.50
CA MET A 32 -15.74 -18.08 5.82
C MET A 32 -15.85 -18.44 4.33
N ARG A 33 -14.78 -18.93 3.69
CA ARG A 33 -14.78 -19.30 2.26
C ARG A 33 -15.68 -20.47 1.92
N ASP A 34 -16.04 -21.29 2.88
CA ASP A 34 -17.02 -22.38 2.69
C ASP A 34 -18.41 -21.85 2.30
N ALA A 35 -18.76 -20.64 2.75
CA ALA A 35 -20.09 -20.06 2.55
C ALA A 35 -20.10 -18.86 1.59
N GLN A 36 -18.94 -18.27 1.26
CA GLN A 36 -18.86 -17.04 0.47
C GLN A 36 -17.54 -16.90 -0.28
N THR A 37 -17.59 -16.27 -1.44
CA THR A 37 -16.37 -15.93 -2.19
C THR A 37 -15.70 -14.71 -1.56
N ILE A 38 -14.42 -14.85 -1.20
CA ILE A 38 -13.60 -13.80 -0.56
C ILE A 38 -12.34 -13.56 -1.39
N TYR A 39 -12.00 -12.31 -1.59
CA TYR A 39 -10.79 -11.88 -2.26
C TYR A 39 -9.80 -11.18 -1.30
N PRO A 40 -8.50 -11.26 -1.59
CA PRO A 40 -7.84 -12.10 -2.59
C PRO A 40 -7.90 -13.60 -2.21
N PRO A 41 -7.35 -14.51 -3.04
CA PRO A 41 -7.09 -15.90 -2.64
C PRO A 41 -6.35 -15.98 -1.31
N GLN A 42 -6.49 -17.09 -0.57
CA GLN A 42 -5.94 -17.22 0.79
C GLN A 42 -4.42 -16.96 0.83
N ASP A 43 -3.69 -17.55 -0.12
CA ASP A 43 -2.24 -17.44 -0.20
C ASP A 43 -1.75 -16.02 -0.56
N ASP A 44 -2.64 -15.19 -1.13
CA ASP A 44 -2.32 -13.83 -1.56
C ASP A 44 -2.61 -12.76 -0.51
N ILE A 45 -3.28 -13.09 0.61
CA ILE A 45 -3.74 -12.11 1.61
C ILE A 45 -2.58 -11.24 2.12
N LEU A 46 -1.41 -11.83 2.34
CA LEU A 46 -0.23 -11.17 2.88
C LEU A 46 0.81 -10.79 1.81
N ASN A 47 0.46 -10.79 0.53
CA ASN A 47 1.41 -10.52 -0.56
C ASN A 47 2.13 -9.17 -0.42
N ALA A 48 1.47 -8.12 0.07
CA ALA A 48 2.14 -6.83 0.31
C ALA A 48 3.35 -6.99 1.24
N LEU A 49 3.22 -7.82 2.28
CA LEU A 49 4.30 -8.11 3.24
C LEU A 49 5.32 -9.12 2.68
N ALA A 50 4.85 -10.07 1.87
CA ALA A 50 5.71 -11.08 1.26
C ALA A 50 6.64 -10.49 0.19
N PHE A 51 6.18 -9.50 -0.57
CA PHE A 51 6.99 -8.86 -1.62
C PHE A 51 7.96 -7.81 -1.07
N THR A 52 7.64 -7.13 0.04
CA THR A 52 8.45 -6.03 0.57
C THR A 52 8.75 -6.29 2.05
N ALA A 53 9.99 -6.61 2.39
CA ALA A 53 10.43 -6.77 3.78
C ALA A 53 10.53 -5.41 4.51
N PRO A 54 10.48 -5.37 5.87
CA PRO A 54 10.63 -4.12 6.62
C PRO A 54 11.91 -3.35 6.30
N ALA A 55 13.01 -4.09 6.09
CA ALA A 55 14.33 -3.50 5.77
C ALA A 55 14.39 -2.90 4.35
N ASP A 56 13.52 -3.34 3.45
CA ASP A 56 13.52 -2.94 2.04
C ASP A 56 12.50 -1.84 1.75
N VAL A 57 11.64 -1.47 2.72
CA VAL A 57 10.62 -0.45 2.51
C VAL A 57 11.26 0.90 2.23
N ARG A 58 10.90 1.50 1.10
CA ARG A 58 11.34 2.82 0.63
C ARG A 58 10.16 3.75 0.35
N VAL A 59 9.04 3.17 -0.07
CA VAL A 59 7.79 3.88 -0.34
C VAL A 59 6.63 3.10 0.26
N VAL A 60 5.64 3.79 0.82
CA VAL A 60 4.38 3.21 1.29
C VAL A 60 3.23 3.81 0.51
N ILE A 61 2.44 2.97 -0.14
CA ILE A 61 1.19 3.35 -0.81
C ILE A 61 0.05 2.60 -0.15
N LEU A 62 -0.91 3.33 0.43
CA LEU A 62 -2.03 2.76 1.16
C LEU A 62 -3.31 2.74 0.31
N GLY A 63 -3.86 1.52 0.12
CA GLY A 63 -5.22 1.30 -0.35
C GLY A 63 -6.19 1.11 0.83
N GLN A 64 -7.49 1.06 0.55
CA GLN A 64 -8.52 0.84 1.57
C GLN A 64 -8.80 -0.65 1.74
N ASP A 65 -9.35 -1.30 0.73
CA ASP A 65 -9.68 -2.73 0.67
C ASP A 65 -9.36 -3.29 -0.72
N PRO A 66 -9.26 -4.64 -0.85
CA PRO A 66 -9.00 -5.25 -2.14
C PRO A 66 -10.13 -5.01 -3.15
N TYR A 67 -9.83 -5.16 -4.42
CA TYR A 67 -10.88 -5.23 -5.44
C TYR A 67 -11.79 -6.41 -5.16
N HIS A 68 -13.11 -6.19 -5.28
CA HIS A 68 -14.14 -7.18 -4.97
C HIS A 68 -14.72 -7.88 -6.21
N GLY A 69 -14.14 -7.64 -7.38
CA GLY A 69 -14.48 -8.36 -8.62
C GLY A 69 -13.60 -9.59 -8.83
N PRO A 70 -14.12 -10.62 -9.55
CA PRO A 70 -13.38 -11.84 -9.82
C PRO A 70 -12.04 -11.59 -10.50
N GLY A 71 -10.98 -12.26 -10.02
CA GLY A 71 -9.64 -12.25 -10.63
C GLY A 71 -8.90 -10.93 -10.58
N GLN A 72 -9.33 -9.95 -9.77
CA GLN A 72 -8.69 -8.63 -9.68
C GLN A 72 -7.71 -8.50 -8.51
N ALA A 73 -8.12 -8.92 -7.33
CA ALA A 73 -7.31 -8.79 -6.13
C ALA A 73 -6.17 -9.81 -6.11
N MET A 74 -4.96 -9.35 -5.83
CA MET A 74 -3.73 -10.15 -5.75
C MET A 74 -2.91 -9.84 -4.48
N GLY A 75 -3.53 -9.27 -3.45
CA GLY A 75 -2.88 -8.95 -2.18
C GLY A 75 -1.99 -7.70 -2.19
N LEU A 76 -1.91 -6.99 -3.30
CA LEU A 76 -1.22 -5.71 -3.45
C LEU A 76 -2.24 -4.60 -3.71
N SER A 77 -2.17 -3.49 -2.97
CA SER A 77 -3.09 -2.36 -3.15
C SER A 77 -2.96 -1.79 -4.57
N PHE A 78 -4.09 -1.44 -5.19
CA PHE A 78 -4.23 -0.92 -6.55
C PHE A 78 -3.81 -1.88 -7.67
N SER A 79 -3.06 -2.94 -7.41
CA SER A 79 -2.57 -3.91 -8.39
C SER A 79 -3.66 -4.89 -8.82
N VAL A 80 -3.61 -5.27 -10.09
CA VAL A 80 -4.39 -6.38 -10.65
C VAL A 80 -3.47 -7.28 -11.48
N PRO A 81 -3.76 -8.58 -11.63
CA PRO A 81 -2.95 -9.47 -12.47
C PRO A 81 -2.81 -8.96 -13.91
N ALA A 82 -1.70 -9.32 -14.56
CA ALA A 82 -1.50 -9.02 -15.98
C ALA A 82 -2.68 -9.51 -16.82
N GLY A 83 -3.07 -8.73 -17.83
CA GLY A 83 -4.22 -9.01 -18.68
C GLY A 83 -5.58 -8.59 -18.12
N CYS A 84 -5.65 -8.19 -16.85
CA CYS A 84 -6.86 -7.59 -16.29
C CYS A 84 -7.05 -6.16 -16.82
N LYS A 85 -8.31 -5.77 -17.03
CA LYS A 85 -8.64 -4.37 -17.35
C LYS A 85 -8.22 -3.45 -16.22
N LEU A 86 -7.49 -2.39 -16.54
CA LEU A 86 -7.04 -1.41 -15.56
C LEU A 86 -8.21 -0.80 -14.78
N PRO A 87 -8.22 -0.94 -13.45
CA PRO A 87 -9.22 -0.28 -12.59
C PRO A 87 -9.13 1.25 -12.69
N PRO A 88 -10.23 1.97 -12.45
CA PRO A 88 -10.27 3.43 -12.65
C PRO A 88 -9.23 4.22 -11.84
N SER A 89 -8.97 3.82 -10.59
CA SER A 89 -7.96 4.48 -9.76
C SER A 89 -6.55 4.24 -10.27
N LEU A 90 -6.22 2.99 -10.64
CA LEU A 90 -4.91 2.65 -11.22
C LEU A 90 -4.68 3.36 -12.55
N ARG A 91 -5.72 3.48 -13.38
CA ARG A 91 -5.64 4.25 -14.62
C ARG A 91 -5.30 5.72 -14.36
N ASN A 92 -5.86 6.32 -13.33
CA ASN A 92 -5.51 7.69 -12.93
C ASN A 92 -4.09 7.79 -12.38
N MET A 93 -3.64 6.79 -11.60
CA MET A 93 -2.24 6.70 -11.15
C MET A 93 -1.29 6.69 -12.35
N TYR A 94 -1.57 5.90 -13.38
CA TYR A 94 -0.75 5.84 -14.58
C TYR A 94 -0.80 7.12 -15.42
N LYS A 95 -1.96 7.79 -15.50
CA LYS A 95 -2.05 9.11 -16.16
C LYS A 95 -1.17 10.14 -15.47
N GLU A 96 -1.22 10.17 -14.13
CA GLU A 96 -0.37 11.07 -13.35
C GLU A 96 1.10 10.72 -13.50
N MET A 97 1.46 9.42 -13.47
CA MET A 97 2.82 8.96 -13.69
C MET A 97 3.35 9.37 -15.07
N ALA A 98 2.56 9.16 -16.11
CA ALA A 98 2.93 9.55 -17.47
C ALA A 98 3.15 11.06 -17.61
N ALA A 99 2.29 11.87 -16.98
CA ALA A 99 2.41 13.33 -16.98
C ALA A 99 3.59 13.82 -16.12
N ASP A 100 3.87 13.17 -14.99
CA ASP A 100 4.94 13.52 -14.05
C ASP A 100 6.33 13.20 -14.60
N LEU A 101 6.47 12.00 -15.22
CA LEU A 101 7.76 11.45 -15.65
C LEU A 101 8.00 11.57 -17.18
N GLY A 102 7.01 12.02 -17.95
CA GLY A 102 7.11 12.12 -19.40
C GLY A 102 7.23 10.76 -20.11
N CYS A 103 6.64 9.70 -19.54
CA CYS A 103 6.71 8.34 -20.05
C CYS A 103 5.38 7.87 -20.69
N PRO A 104 5.39 6.79 -21.49
CA PRO A 104 4.16 6.15 -21.93
C PRO A 104 3.30 5.66 -20.78
N MET A 105 2.00 5.54 -21.01
CA MET A 105 1.08 4.97 -20.04
C MET A 105 1.18 3.44 -20.08
N PRO A 106 1.37 2.73 -18.92
CA PRO A 106 1.42 1.28 -18.89
C PRO A 106 0.10 0.62 -19.30
N GLU A 107 0.18 -0.56 -19.90
CA GLU A 107 -0.97 -1.40 -20.23
C GLU A 107 -1.21 -2.48 -19.16
N SER A 108 -0.14 -3.00 -18.54
CA SER A 108 -0.24 -3.96 -17.44
C SER A 108 -0.69 -3.28 -16.16
N GLY A 109 -1.58 -3.94 -15.41
CA GLY A 109 -2.00 -3.50 -14.08
C GLY A 109 -1.24 -4.16 -12.94
N ASP A 110 -0.22 -4.98 -13.26
CA ASP A 110 0.58 -5.69 -12.28
C ASP A 110 1.70 -4.80 -11.73
N LEU A 111 1.62 -4.48 -10.45
CA LEU A 111 2.57 -3.62 -9.73
C LEU A 111 3.64 -4.41 -8.96
N THR A 112 3.81 -5.69 -9.22
CA THR A 112 4.82 -6.51 -8.54
C THR A 112 6.24 -5.97 -8.76
N SER A 113 6.51 -5.37 -9.92
CA SER A 113 7.79 -4.71 -10.21
C SER A 113 8.08 -3.50 -9.31
N TRP A 114 7.05 -2.79 -8.85
CA TRP A 114 7.20 -1.74 -7.83
C TRP A 114 7.47 -2.34 -6.46
N ALA A 115 6.69 -3.37 -6.07
CA ALA A 115 6.87 -4.04 -4.79
C ALA A 115 8.28 -4.63 -4.63
N ALA A 116 8.84 -5.19 -5.71
CA ALA A 116 10.21 -5.71 -5.74
C ALA A 116 11.30 -4.63 -5.54
N GLN A 117 10.95 -3.36 -5.69
CA GLN A 117 11.84 -2.22 -5.47
C GLN A 117 11.64 -1.55 -4.09
N GLY A 118 10.86 -2.14 -3.20
CA GLY A 118 10.59 -1.60 -1.87
C GLY A 118 9.38 -0.66 -1.80
N VAL A 119 8.45 -0.73 -2.78
CA VAL A 119 7.16 -0.05 -2.68
C VAL A 119 6.17 -0.96 -1.98
N LEU A 120 5.89 -0.69 -0.71
CA LEU A 120 4.88 -1.41 0.07
C LEU A 120 3.48 -1.00 -0.38
N LEU A 121 2.82 -1.87 -1.13
CA LEU A 121 1.46 -1.69 -1.66
C LEU A 121 0.44 -2.33 -0.69
N LEU A 122 0.08 -1.63 0.38
CA LEU A 122 -0.70 -2.18 1.49
C LEU A 122 -2.14 -1.68 1.47
N ASN A 123 -3.11 -2.59 1.52
CA ASN A 123 -4.48 -2.25 1.88
C ASN A 123 -4.65 -2.21 3.40
N THR A 124 -5.49 -1.33 3.92
CA THR A 124 -5.77 -1.25 5.36
C THR A 124 -6.74 -2.33 5.85
N THR A 125 -7.51 -2.91 4.94
CA THR A 125 -8.31 -4.13 5.11
C THR A 125 -7.82 -5.14 4.07
N LEU A 126 -7.40 -6.33 4.49
CA LEU A 126 -6.69 -7.26 3.60
C LEU A 126 -7.60 -8.20 2.82
N THR A 127 -8.88 -8.28 3.18
CA THR A 127 -9.84 -9.16 2.52
C THR A 127 -11.16 -8.45 2.27
N VAL A 128 -11.92 -8.95 1.30
CA VAL A 128 -13.24 -8.43 0.94
C VAL A 128 -14.12 -9.56 0.39
N ARG A 129 -15.42 -9.52 0.66
CA ARG A 129 -16.38 -10.41 0.03
C ARG A 129 -16.67 -9.99 -1.41
N GLU A 130 -16.86 -10.96 -2.29
CA GLU A 130 -17.25 -10.71 -3.67
C GLU A 130 -18.42 -9.74 -3.78
N HIS A 131 -18.30 -8.77 -4.69
CA HIS A 131 -19.27 -7.70 -4.98
C HIS A 131 -19.73 -6.86 -3.77
N ALA A 132 -19.02 -6.90 -2.64
CA ALA A 132 -19.38 -6.20 -1.42
C ALA A 132 -18.21 -5.37 -0.87
N ALA A 133 -17.95 -4.20 -1.47
CA ALA A 133 -16.91 -3.29 -1.02
C ALA A 133 -17.03 -2.99 0.49
N ALA A 134 -15.89 -2.89 1.18
CA ALA A 134 -15.78 -2.64 2.62
C ALA A 134 -16.46 -3.70 3.52
N SER A 135 -16.88 -4.85 3.00
CA SER A 135 -17.55 -5.90 3.79
C SER A 135 -16.76 -6.40 4.98
N HIS A 136 -15.42 -6.36 4.92
CA HIS A 136 -14.52 -6.79 5.97
C HIS A 136 -13.84 -5.62 6.73
N ALA A 137 -14.30 -4.39 6.54
CA ALA A 137 -13.71 -3.21 7.18
C ALA A 137 -13.69 -3.27 8.73
N LYS A 138 -14.59 -4.07 9.32
CA LYS A 138 -14.70 -4.27 10.78
C LYS A 138 -14.19 -5.64 11.25
N LEU A 139 -13.57 -6.43 10.38
CA LEU A 139 -13.13 -7.80 10.72
C LEU A 139 -11.94 -7.81 11.70
N GLY A 140 -11.11 -6.75 11.69
CA GLY A 140 -9.97 -6.63 12.62
C GLY A 140 -8.61 -6.46 11.95
N TRP A 141 -8.51 -6.44 10.61
CA TRP A 141 -7.25 -6.30 9.88
C TRP A 141 -6.41 -5.10 10.29
N ARG A 142 -7.05 -4.05 10.86
CA ARG A 142 -6.36 -2.85 11.34
C ARG A 142 -5.32 -3.14 12.43
N VAL A 143 -5.47 -4.22 13.20
CA VAL A 143 -4.46 -4.63 14.19
C VAL A 143 -3.10 -4.89 13.52
N LEU A 144 -3.10 -5.63 12.42
CA LEU A 144 -1.88 -5.89 11.63
C LEU A 144 -1.44 -4.65 10.84
N THR A 145 -2.36 -4.03 10.08
CA THR A 145 -1.98 -2.98 9.12
C THR A 145 -1.53 -1.69 9.82
N ASP A 146 -2.09 -1.35 10.98
CA ASP A 146 -1.61 -0.24 11.82
C ASP A 146 -0.22 -0.52 12.38
N HIS A 147 0.06 -1.78 12.81
CA HIS A 147 1.41 -2.20 13.20
C HIS A 147 2.41 -2.04 12.05
N VAL A 148 2.06 -2.51 10.84
CA VAL A 148 2.93 -2.41 9.67
C VAL A 148 3.24 -0.95 9.33
N VAL A 149 2.24 -0.07 9.30
CA VAL A 149 2.45 1.37 9.02
C VAL A 149 3.33 2.02 10.09
N ARG A 150 3.09 1.69 11.37
CA ARG A 150 3.94 2.16 12.47
C ARG A 150 5.37 1.67 12.30
N ARG A 151 5.57 0.40 11.94
CA ARG A 151 6.89 -0.17 11.70
C ARG A 151 7.62 0.53 10.56
N CYS A 152 6.92 0.93 9.49
CA CYS A 152 7.50 1.74 8.40
C CYS A 152 7.99 3.13 8.87
N LEU A 153 7.41 3.69 9.93
CA LEU A 153 7.88 4.93 10.55
C LEU A 153 9.10 4.71 11.47
N GLU A 154 9.27 3.50 12.00
CA GLU A 154 10.32 3.14 12.96
C GLU A 154 11.61 2.61 12.32
N VAL A 155 11.56 2.12 11.06
CA VAL A 155 12.76 1.62 10.35
C VAL A 155 13.80 2.74 10.16
N PRO A 156 15.11 2.41 10.12
CA PRO A 156 16.16 3.43 10.06
C PRO A 156 16.30 4.11 8.70
N GLN A 157 15.94 3.42 7.60
CA GLN A 157 16.07 3.95 6.24
C GLN A 157 15.04 5.06 5.93
N PRO A 158 15.30 5.92 4.93
CA PRO A 158 14.33 6.88 4.42
C PRO A 158 13.09 6.18 3.87
N VAL A 159 11.89 6.70 4.21
CA VAL A 159 10.62 6.18 3.67
C VAL A 159 9.72 7.34 3.26
N ALA A 160 9.21 7.28 2.03
CA ALA A 160 8.19 8.20 1.52
C ALA A 160 6.80 7.56 1.62
N PHE A 161 5.86 8.24 2.27
CA PHE A 161 4.47 7.82 2.39
C PHE A 161 3.61 8.59 1.38
N LEU A 162 3.04 7.89 0.41
CA LEU A 162 2.06 8.43 -0.52
C LEU A 162 0.65 8.24 0.07
N THR A 163 0.14 9.28 0.73
CA THR A 163 -1.15 9.23 1.42
C THR A 163 -2.23 9.89 0.59
N TRP A 164 -2.96 9.08 -0.16
CA TRP A 164 -3.99 9.51 -1.10
C TRP A 164 -5.39 9.41 -0.50
N GLY A 165 -5.97 10.57 -0.17
CA GLY A 165 -7.28 10.69 0.43
C GLY A 165 -7.27 10.58 1.96
N LYS A 166 -8.38 11.02 2.55
CA LYS A 166 -8.51 11.18 4.01
C LYS A 166 -8.18 9.91 4.80
N HIS A 167 -8.60 8.74 4.32
CA HIS A 167 -8.40 7.47 5.03
C HIS A 167 -6.91 7.16 5.23
N ALA A 168 -6.12 7.26 4.16
CA ALA A 168 -4.66 7.02 4.23
C ALA A 168 -3.95 8.09 5.07
N ILE A 169 -4.38 9.36 4.93
CA ILE A 169 -3.83 10.48 5.69
C ILE A 169 -4.06 10.30 7.20
N ASP A 170 -5.31 10.04 7.60
CA ASP A 170 -5.67 9.88 9.02
C ASP A 170 -4.91 8.70 9.67
N LEU A 171 -4.70 7.63 8.92
CA LEU A 171 -3.94 6.47 9.39
C LEU A 171 -2.48 6.83 9.66
N VAL A 172 -1.80 7.42 8.67
CA VAL A 172 -0.38 7.76 8.80
C VAL A 172 -0.19 8.87 9.84
N ASP A 173 -1.06 9.88 9.88
CA ASP A 173 -1.00 10.95 10.89
C ASP A 173 -1.20 10.40 12.32
N GLY A 174 -2.07 9.40 12.49
CA GLY A 174 -2.27 8.72 13.78
C GLY A 174 -1.04 7.90 14.20
N ALA A 175 -0.48 7.12 13.27
CA ALA A 175 0.73 6.36 13.52
C ALA A 175 1.95 7.27 13.80
N TRP A 176 2.08 8.37 13.06
CA TRP A 176 3.13 9.38 13.26
C TRP A 176 3.12 9.93 14.69
N LYS A 177 1.96 10.39 15.16
CA LYS A 177 1.81 10.90 16.54
C LYS A 177 2.19 9.86 17.60
N ALA A 178 1.86 8.59 17.36
CA ALA A 178 2.19 7.51 18.28
C ALA A 178 3.72 7.26 18.32
N VAL A 179 4.41 7.30 17.19
CA VAL A 179 5.87 7.16 17.12
C VAL A 179 6.57 8.40 17.71
N GLU A 180 6.07 9.59 17.41
CA GLU A 180 6.59 10.86 17.94
C GLU A 180 6.57 10.92 19.48
N ALA A 181 5.54 10.36 20.08
CA ALA A 181 5.41 10.26 21.57
C ALA A 181 6.22 9.10 22.17
N GLY A 182 6.86 8.26 21.35
CA GLY A 182 7.56 7.05 21.78
C GLY A 182 9.09 7.14 21.66
N PRO A 183 9.79 6.04 21.98
CA PRO A 183 11.25 5.99 21.96
C PRO A 183 11.85 6.06 20.54
N ALA A 184 11.07 5.78 19.50
CA ALA A 184 11.52 5.79 18.10
C ALA A 184 11.38 7.16 17.41
N THR A 185 11.15 8.25 18.14
CA THR A 185 10.97 9.61 17.59
C THR A 185 12.09 10.02 16.61
N ALA A 186 13.34 9.64 16.88
CA ALA A 186 14.48 9.97 16.01
C ALA A 186 14.35 9.38 14.60
N SER A 187 13.63 8.27 14.40
CA SER A 187 13.42 7.66 13.08
C SER A 187 12.55 8.52 12.17
N LEU A 188 11.77 9.45 12.71
CA LEU A 188 10.89 10.33 11.92
C LEU A 188 11.66 11.38 11.11
N ALA A 189 12.92 11.64 11.43
CA ALA A 189 13.73 12.66 10.77
C ALA A 189 13.93 12.42 9.26
N ASN A 190 13.82 11.15 8.82
CA ASN A 190 13.97 10.76 7.41
C ASN A 190 12.66 10.15 6.83
N LYS A 191 11.52 10.49 7.40
CA LYS A 191 10.21 10.08 6.88
C LYS A 191 9.52 11.26 6.20
N HIS A 192 8.96 11.02 5.03
CA HIS A 192 8.36 12.04 4.19
C HIS A 192 6.92 11.66 3.86
N VAL A 193 5.97 12.58 4.06
CA VAL A 193 4.55 12.32 3.79
C VAL A 193 4.07 13.24 2.68
N LEU A 194 3.72 12.67 1.53
CA LEU A 194 3.16 13.35 0.38
C LEU A 194 1.64 13.15 0.36
N LYS A 195 0.89 14.23 0.59
CA LYS A 195 -0.56 14.20 0.74
C LYS A 195 -1.26 14.74 -0.51
N SER A 196 -2.29 14.04 -0.99
CA SER A 196 -3.21 14.54 -2.01
C SER A 196 -4.60 13.92 -1.86
N THR A 197 -5.55 14.32 -2.71
CA THR A 197 -6.83 13.61 -2.81
C THR A 197 -6.63 12.21 -3.41
N HIS A 198 -7.65 11.34 -3.30
CA HIS A 198 -7.53 9.95 -3.77
C HIS A 198 -7.55 9.86 -5.31
N PRO A 199 -6.83 8.92 -5.96
CA PRO A 199 -6.80 8.74 -7.42
C PRO A 199 -8.13 8.25 -8.03
N SER A 200 -9.18 8.01 -7.24
CA SER A 200 -10.48 7.61 -7.78
C SER A 200 -11.07 8.68 -8.71
N PRO A 201 -11.87 8.29 -9.72
CA PRO A 201 -12.53 9.25 -10.62
C PRO A 201 -13.36 10.31 -9.91
N LEU A 202 -13.83 10.01 -8.69
CA LEU A 202 -14.65 10.93 -7.90
C LEU A 202 -13.85 12.12 -7.32
N SER A 203 -12.54 11.96 -7.12
CA SER A 203 -11.69 12.90 -6.38
C SER A 203 -10.38 13.28 -7.08
N ALA A 204 -9.89 12.49 -8.02
CA ALA A 204 -8.56 12.67 -8.60
C ALA A 204 -8.28 14.09 -9.13
N ASN A 205 -9.30 14.75 -9.72
CA ASN A 205 -9.19 16.09 -10.29
C ASN A 205 -9.69 17.20 -9.34
N ARG A 206 -9.99 16.88 -8.08
CA ARG A 206 -10.62 17.83 -7.15
C ARG A 206 -9.70 18.11 -5.98
N ALA A 207 -9.10 19.31 -5.94
CA ALA A 207 -8.48 19.82 -4.74
C ALA A 207 -9.54 20.11 -3.67
N THR A 208 -9.13 20.06 -2.41
CA THR A 208 -9.93 20.53 -1.26
C THR A 208 -9.26 21.77 -0.67
N ALA A 209 -9.85 22.34 0.39
CA ALA A 209 -9.23 23.48 1.08
C ALA A 209 -7.86 23.14 1.70
N THR A 210 -7.58 21.85 1.95
CA THR A 210 -6.37 21.40 2.67
C THR A 210 -5.50 20.44 1.87
N LEU A 211 -5.98 19.91 0.73
CA LEU A 211 -5.27 18.91 -0.07
C LEU A 211 -5.26 19.31 -1.54
N PRO A 212 -4.10 19.22 -2.22
CA PRO A 212 -4.04 19.31 -3.68
C PRO A 212 -4.82 18.16 -4.32
N ALA A 213 -5.26 18.35 -5.56
CA ALA A 213 -5.77 17.27 -6.37
C ALA A 213 -4.68 16.20 -6.57
N PHE A 214 -5.07 14.94 -6.73
CA PHE A 214 -4.14 13.88 -7.09
C PHE A 214 -3.49 14.15 -8.47
N MET A 215 -4.32 14.50 -9.45
CA MET A 215 -3.82 14.88 -10.78
C MET A 215 -3.05 16.20 -10.70
N GLY A 216 -1.79 16.18 -11.15
CA GLY A 216 -0.86 17.29 -11.07
C GLY A 216 -0.07 17.36 -9.74
N SER A 217 -0.26 16.43 -8.80
CA SER A 217 0.50 16.38 -7.55
C SER A 217 1.93 15.87 -7.70
N ARG A 218 2.27 15.25 -8.84
CA ARG A 218 3.62 14.77 -9.21
C ARG A 218 4.30 13.92 -8.13
N PRO A 219 3.64 12.87 -7.61
CA PRO A 219 4.16 12.12 -6.48
C PRO A 219 5.38 11.28 -6.82
N TYR A 220 5.50 10.80 -8.06
CA TYR A 220 6.54 9.87 -8.49
C TYR A 220 7.90 10.55 -8.57
N SER A 221 7.99 11.70 -9.22
CA SER A 221 9.23 12.49 -9.29
C SER A 221 9.63 13.06 -7.92
N GLN A 222 8.65 13.42 -7.07
CA GLN A 222 8.93 13.88 -5.70
C GLN A 222 9.53 12.76 -4.84
N VAL A 223 8.98 11.53 -4.92
CA VAL A 223 9.55 10.36 -4.23
C VAL A 223 10.99 10.13 -4.67
N ASN A 224 11.25 10.09 -5.98
CA ASN A 224 12.58 9.84 -6.48
C ASN A 224 13.58 10.90 -6.01
N ARG A 225 13.20 12.18 -6.03
CA ARG A 225 14.03 13.25 -5.47
C ARG A 225 14.34 13.05 -3.98
N ILE A 226 13.34 12.67 -3.16
CA ILE A 226 13.54 12.39 -1.73
C ILE A 226 14.54 11.25 -1.53
N LEU A 227 14.43 10.18 -2.31
CA LEU A 227 15.33 9.05 -2.21
C LEU A 227 16.74 9.42 -2.64
N GLU A 228 16.91 10.13 -3.77
CA GLU A 228 18.20 10.60 -4.28
C GLU A 228 18.88 11.58 -3.31
N GLU A 229 18.16 12.52 -2.72
CA GLU A 229 18.67 13.45 -1.69
C GLU A 229 19.15 12.70 -0.42
N ALA A 230 18.56 11.53 -0.14
CA ALA A 230 18.99 10.64 0.95
C ALA A 230 20.12 9.68 0.56
N GLY A 231 20.61 9.71 -0.68
CA GLY A 231 21.66 8.81 -1.18
C GLY A 231 21.15 7.43 -1.59
N GLU A 232 19.83 7.25 -1.71
CA GLU A 232 19.19 6.01 -2.12
C GLU A 232 18.95 5.98 -3.62
N GLN A 233 18.82 4.76 -4.18
CA GLN A 233 18.45 4.60 -5.59
C GLN A 233 17.00 5.06 -5.81
N PRO A 234 16.67 5.77 -6.90
CA PRO A 234 15.28 6.09 -7.23
C PRO A 234 14.47 4.82 -7.56
N ILE A 235 13.15 4.92 -7.47
CA ILE A 235 12.24 3.87 -7.96
C ILE A 235 12.13 3.99 -9.48
N ASP A 236 12.32 2.87 -10.18
CA ASP A 236 11.93 2.77 -11.58
C ASP A 236 10.42 2.52 -11.68
N TRP A 237 9.67 3.62 -11.68
CA TRP A 237 8.22 3.58 -11.82
C TRP A 237 7.77 3.03 -13.17
N GLN A 238 8.65 3.08 -14.19
CA GLN A 238 8.38 2.60 -15.52
C GLN A 238 8.61 1.08 -15.68
N SER A 239 9.11 0.40 -14.66
CA SER A 239 9.33 -1.06 -14.66
C SER A 239 8.06 -1.88 -15.00
N VAL A 240 6.87 -1.31 -14.79
CA VAL A 240 5.59 -1.91 -15.22
C VAL A 240 5.37 -1.91 -16.73
N LEU A 241 6.19 -1.17 -17.51
CA LEU A 241 6.14 -1.16 -18.98
C LEU A 241 6.83 -2.39 -19.59
N ALA A 242 7.66 -3.09 -18.83
CA ALA A 242 8.46 -4.22 -19.28
C ALA A 242 7.76 -5.58 -19.10
N GLY A 243 6.53 -5.59 -18.55
CA GLY A 243 5.74 -6.79 -18.25
C GLY A 243 4.72 -7.17 -19.30
#